data_e931a65942a3e24ed77a5996490ebe86
#
_entry.id   e931a65942a3e24ed77a5996490ebe86
#
_cell.length_a   1.000
_cell.length_b   1.000
_cell.length_c   1.000
_cell.angle_alpha   90.00
_cell.angle_beta   90.00
_cell.angle_gamma   90.00
#
_symmetry.space_group_name_H-M   'P 1'
#
loop_
_entity.id
_entity.type
_entity.pdbx_description
1 polymer ?
#
loop_
_entity_poly.entity_id
_entity_poly.type
_entity_poly.pdbx_seq_one_letter_code
_entity_poly.pdbx_strand_id
1 'polypeptide(L)'
;MFASLVSHHDREGQRTKIYNEIVNNKYGIVMCPSNFKKDTNSIGNTTEDKVNYISKSIYNICPENSTFEGYFTEKLIQAFEGGTIPFYWAIDLPEKGLINENKYCFCNINNPSELKTQINKAMTNPNYYLEGNVFTDNAPDIISNYYNTLINNIKIKLNI
;
A
#
# COMPACT_ATOMS: atom_id res chain seq x y z
N MET A 1 1.07 -1.23 17.65
CA MET A 1 -0.05 -0.37 17.19
C MET A 1 -0.99 -1.21 16.33
N PHE A 2 -2.29 -0.88 16.26
CA PHE A 2 -3.20 -1.58 15.37
C PHE A 2 -2.90 -1.25 13.91
N ALA A 3 -2.99 0.02 13.52
CA ALA A 3 -2.65 0.46 12.17
C ALA A 3 -1.82 1.76 12.17
N SER A 4 -1.01 1.94 11.14
CA SER A 4 -0.26 3.16 10.87
C SER A 4 -0.73 3.83 9.59
N LEU A 5 -0.68 5.16 9.57
CA LEU A 5 -0.94 6.00 8.40
C LEU A 5 0.09 7.12 8.31
N VAL A 6 1.11 6.95 7.49
CA VAL A 6 2.18 7.93 7.30
C VAL A 6 1.93 8.74 6.04
N SER A 7 1.39 9.94 6.18
CA SER A 7 1.12 10.83 5.05
C SER A 7 1.06 12.29 5.46
N HIS A 8 1.49 13.19 4.57
CA HIS A 8 1.39 14.63 4.79
C HIS A 8 0.04 15.21 4.37
N HIS A 9 -0.67 14.59 3.42
CA HIS A 9 -1.93 15.09 2.87
C HIS A 9 -2.81 13.95 2.34
N ASP A 10 -4.07 14.28 2.07
CA ASP A 10 -5.04 13.39 1.44
C ASP A 10 -5.90 14.21 0.46
N ARG A 11 -5.35 14.42 -0.74
CA ARG A 11 -5.93 15.36 -1.72
C ARG A 11 -7.26 14.88 -2.29
N GLU A 12 -7.41 13.58 -2.48
CA GLU A 12 -8.57 12.97 -3.15
C GLU A 12 -9.41 12.11 -2.18
N GLY A 13 -9.06 12.08 -0.91
CA GLY A 13 -9.83 11.42 0.13
C GLY A 13 -9.64 9.90 0.25
N GLN A 14 -8.70 9.30 -0.47
CA GLN A 14 -8.46 7.86 -0.42
C GLN A 14 -8.12 7.37 0.99
N ARG A 15 -7.22 8.08 1.67
CA ARG A 15 -6.81 7.77 3.05
C ARG A 15 -7.93 7.98 4.04
N THR A 16 -8.67 9.07 3.87
CA THR A 16 -9.81 9.41 4.72
C THR A 16 -10.86 8.30 4.70
N LYS A 17 -11.16 7.74 3.54
CA LYS A 17 -12.17 6.67 3.41
C LYS A 17 -11.74 5.42 4.19
N ILE A 18 -10.50 4.95 4.00
CA ILE A 18 -9.99 3.77 4.71
C ILE A 18 -9.86 4.04 6.21
N TYR A 19 -9.30 5.20 6.59
CA TYR A 19 -9.18 5.61 7.98
C TYR A 19 -10.54 5.64 8.69
N ASN A 20 -11.54 6.29 8.08
CA ASN A 20 -12.88 6.42 8.67
C ASN A 20 -13.56 5.05 8.80
N GLU A 21 -13.38 4.13 7.85
CA GLU A 21 -13.94 2.78 7.95
C GLU A 21 -13.40 2.06 9.20
N ILE A 22 -12.10 2.19 9.46
CA ILE A 22 -11.46 1.57 10.62
C ILE A 22 -11.94 2.21 11.93
N VAL A 23 -11.91 3.53 12.01
CA VAL A 23 -12.19 4.27 13.25
C VAL A 23 -13.68 4.24 13.60
N ASN A 24 -14.56 4.47 12.63
CA ASN A 24 -16.01 4.50 12.85
C ASN A 24 -16.58 3.13 13.26
N ASN A 25 -15.99 2.05 12.75
CA ASN A 25 -16.37 0.68 13.16
C ASN A 25 -15.60 0.18 14.39
N LYS A 26 -14.76 1.02 15.00
CA LYS A 26 -13.99 0.72 16.22
C LYS A 26 -13.09 -0.53 16.08
N TYR A 27 -12.58 -0.77 14.89
CA TYR A 27 -11.70 -1.91 14.65
C TYR A 27 -10.36 -1.79 15.38
N GLY A 28 -9.82 -0.56 15.50
CA GLY A 28 -8.61 -0.31 16.24
C GLY A 28 -8.12 1.13 16.10
N ILE A 29 -7.03 1.44 16.79
CA ILE A 29 -6.41 2.76 16.79
C ILE A 29 -5.49 2.88 15.57
N VAL A 30 -5.72 3.92 14.77
CA VAL A 30 -4.82 4.31 13.67
C VAL A 30 -3.93 5.44 14.14
N MET A 31 -2.61 5.25 14.07
CA MET A 31 -1.61 6.24 14.50
C MET A 31 -1.06 7.00 13.30
N CYS A 32 -1.10 8.33 13.36
CA CYS A 32 -0.73 9.24 12.28
C CYS A 32 0.42 10.17 12.70
N PRO A 33 1.69 9.86 12.37
CA PRO A 33 2.84 10.65 12.82
C PRO A 33 3.15 11.87 11.93
N SER A 34 2.49 11.97 10.78
CA SER A 34 2.71 13.04 9.79
C SER A 34 1.56 14.05 9.78
N ASN A 35 1.62 15.06 8.91
CA ASN A 35 0.68 16.19 8.95
C ASN A 35 -0.80 15.79 8.77
N PHE A 36 -1.07 14.74 8.01
CA PHE A 36 -2.44 14.27 7.85
C PHE A 36 -2.92 13.57 9.13
N LYS A 37 -3.97 14.14 9.74
CA LYS A 37 -4.58 13.65 11.01
C LYS A 37 -3.56 13.43 12.14
N LYS A 38 -2.52 14.24 12.21
CA LYS A 38 -1.44 14.10 13.19
C LYS A 38 -1.96 13.95 14.62
N ASP A 39 -1.72 12.77 15.20
CA ASP A 39 -2.14 12.39 16.55
C ASP A 39 -0.99 11.88 17.45
N THR A 40 0.22 11.84 16.91
CA THR A 40 1.41 11.35 17.61
C THR A 40 2.65 12.18 17.24
N ASN A 41 3.78 11.88 17.88
CA ASN A 41 5.04 12.52 17.57
C ASN A 41 5.45 12.29 16.12
N SER A 42 6.05 13.30 15.51
CA SER A 42 6.61 13.19 14.15
C SER A 42 7.73 12.16 14.11
N ILE A 43 7.80 11.44 13.02
CA ILE A 43 8.92 10.57 12.67
C ILE A 43 9.97 11.37 11.89
N GLY A 44 11.17 10.82 11.74
CA GLY A 44 12.19 11.37 10.86
C GLY A 44 11.75 11.41 9.38
N ASN A 45 12.61 11.95 8.53
CA ASN A 45 12.29 12.22 7.13
C ASN A 45 12.86 11.19 6.14
N THR A 46 13.49 10.12 6.63
CA THR A 46 14.07 9.08 5.78
C THR A 46 13.07 7.96 5.51
N THR A 47 13.34 7.19 4.46
CA THR A 47 12.59 5.95 4.19
C THR A 47 12.72 4.97 5.36
N GLU A 48 13.91 4.86 5.93
CA GLU A 48 14.16 3.99 7.08
C GLU A 48 13.32 4.38 8.31
N ASP A 49 13.24 5.66 8.64
CA ASP A 49 12.38 6.17 9.73
C ASP A 49 10.92 5.77 9.50
N LYS A 50 10.45 5.90 8.26
CA LYS A 50 9.08 5.53 7.89
C LYS A 50 8.84 4.04 8.03
N VAL A 51 9.71 3.20 7.48
CA VAL A 51 9.61 1.73 7.57
C VAL A 51 9.68 1.27 9.03
N ASN A 52 10.63 1.81 9.82
CA ASN A 52 10.75 1.53 11.25
C ASN A 52 9.51 1.96 12.05
N TYR A 53 8.82 3.01 11.63
CA TYR A 53 7.55 3.38 12.26
C TYR A 53 6.43 2.41 11.89
N ILE A 54 6.29 2.11 10.60
CA ILE A 54 5.29 1.18 10.05
C ILE A 54 5.41 -0.20 10.72
N SER A 55 6.64 -0.71 10.93
CA SER A 55 6.90 -2.03 11.51
C SER A 55 6.34 -2.24 12.93
N LYS A 56 5.92 -1.17 13.60
CA LYS A 56 5.30 -1.23 14.93
C LYS A 56 3.78 -1.49 14.87
N SER A 57 3.20 -1.62 13.69
CA SER A 57 1.76 -1.85 13.47
C SER A 57 1.50 -3.17 12.77
N ILE A 58 0.29 -3.71 12.95
CA ILE A 58 -0.18 -4.90 12.24
C ILE A 58 -0.55 -4.55 10.81
N TYR A 59 -1.22 -3.40 10.63
CA TYR A 59 -1.71 -2.91 9.34
C TYR A 59 -1.06 -1.57 8.97
N ASN A 60 -0.89 -1.32 7.68
CA ASN A 60 -0.48 -0.01 7.16
C ASN A 60 -1.47 0.51 6.11
N ILE A 61 -2.03 1.70 6.34
CA ILE A 61 -2.90 2.38 5.38
C ILE A 61 -2.00 3.08 4.35
N CYS A 62 -1.92 2.53 3.15
CA CYS A 62 -0.97 2.96 2.12
C CYS A 62 -1.57 3.08 0.71
N PRO A 63 -2.76 3.70 0.53
CA PRO A 63 -3.28 3.91 -0.81
C PRO A 63 -2.38 4.83 -1.62
N GLU A 64 -2.40 4.68 -2.95
CA GLU A 64 -1.72 5.59 -3.84
C GLU A 64 -2.33 7.01 -3.79
N ASN A 65 -1.55 8.02 -4.21
CA ASN A 65 -1.94 9.42 -4.12
C ASN A 65 -2.80 9.89 -5.28
N SER A 66 -2.85 9.13 -6.36
CA SER A 66 -3.38 9.59 -7.63
C SER A 66 -4.25 8.53 -8.30
N THR A 67 -5.17 9.00 -9.14
CA THR A 67 -6.07 8.24 -9.99
C THR A 67 -5.55 8.09 -11.42
N PHE A 68 -4.27 8.35 -11.69
CA PHE A 68 -3.67 8.08 -13.01
C PHE A 68 -3.37 6.60 -13.20
N GLU A 69 -3.63 6.10 -14.39
CA GLU A 69 -3.25 4.74 -14.79
C GLU A 69 -1.73 4.52 -14.65
N GLY A 70 -1.34 3.34 -14.20
CA GLY A 70 0.06 2.98 -13.98
C GLY A 70 0.71 3.69 -12.80
N TYR A 71 -0.04 4.44 -11.99
CA TYR A 71 0.52 5.13 -10.83
C TYR A 71 0.75 4.14 -9.68
N PHE A 72 1.97 3.66 -9.61
CA PHE A 72 2.47 2.78 -8.56
C PHE A 72 3.75 3.36 -7.97
N THR A 73 3.83 3.41 -6.66
CA THR A 73 4.96 4.01 -5.96
C THR A 73 5.49 3.08 -4.86
N GLU A 74 6.41 3.60 -4.06
CA GLU A 74 7.05 2.87 -2.98
C GLU A 74 6.13 2.39 -1.85
N LYS A 75 4.89 2.86 -1.77
CA LYS A 75 4.04 2.72 -0.58
C LYS A 75 3.72 1.27 -0.22
N LEU A 76 3.31 0.48 -1.22
CA LEU A 76 3.01 -0.93 -1.01
C LEU A 76 4.26 -1.71 -0.61
N ILE A 77 5.40 -1.43 -1.27
CA ILE A 77 6.68 -2.07 -0.96
C ILE A 77 7.14 -1.73 0.45
N GLN A 78 7.07 -0.45 0.86
CA GLN A 78 7.44 -0.05 2.22
C GLN A 78 6.55 -0.67 3.30
N ALA A 79 5.28 -0.93 3.00
CA ALA A 79 4.41 -1.66 3.92
C ALA A 79 4.89 -3.12 4.12
N PHE A 80 5.35 -3.78 3.05
CA PHE A 80 5.96 -5.12 3.13
C PHE A 80 7.31 -5.10 3.84
N GLU A 81 8.17 -4.12 3.57
CA GLU A 81 9.43 -3.93 4.30
C GLU A 81 9.21 -3.74 5.80
N GLY A 82 8.14 -3.07 6.17
CA GLY A 82 7.71 -2.93 7.57
C GLY A 82 7.05 -4.19 8.16
N GLY A 83 6.88 -5.26 7.39
CA GLY A 83 6.25 -6.52 7.85
C GLY A 83 4.77 -6.38 8.20
N THR A 84 4.07 -5.42 7.60
CA THR A 84 2.65 -5.14 7.87
C THR A 84 1.74 -5.70 6.80
N ILE A 85 0.45 -5.82 7.11
CA ILE A 85 -0.59 -6.08 6.14
C ILE A 85 -1.03 -4.75 5.52
N PRO A 86 -0.82 -4.52 4.21
CA PRO A 86 -1.20 -3.26 3.58
C PRO A 86 -2.72 -3.17 3.41
N PHE A 87 -3.33 -2.06 3.86
CA PHE A 87 -4.62 -1.58 3.37
C PHE A 87 -4.34 -0.68 2.17
N TYR A 88 -4.40 -1.26 0.99
CA TYR A 88 -3.92 -0.67 -0.25
C TYR A 88 -5.05 -0.35 -1.23
N TRP A 89 -4.86 0.69 -2.00
CA TRP A 89 -5.67 1.06 -3.15
C TRP A 89 -4.83 1.72 -4.22
N ALA A 90 -5.07 1.35 -5.46
CA ALA A 90 -4.64 2.02 -6.67
C ALA A 90 -5.76 1.91 -7.72
N ILE A 91 -5.72 2.72 -8.77
CA ILE A 91 -6.84 2.74 -9.72
C ILE A 91 -6.88 1.50 -10.62
N ASP A 92 -5.74 0.99 -11.02
CA ASP A 92 -5.59 -0.09 -12.02
C ASP A 92 -4.67 -1.24 -11.58
N LEU A 93 -4.24 -1.24 -10.32
CA LEU A 93 -3.38 -2.29 -9.74
C LEU A 93 -2.18 -2.64 -10.66
N PRO A 94 -1.28 -1.68 -10.94
CA PRO A 94 -0.15 -1.92 -11.86
C PRO A 94 0.83 -2.98 -11.38
N GLU A 95 0.78 -3.34 -10.08
CA GLU A 95 1.52 -4.44 -9.49
C GLU A 95 0.90 -5.82 -9.76
N LYS A 96 -0.24 -5.88 -10.43
CA LYS A 96 -0.92 -7.14 -10.73
C LYS A 96 -0.01 -8.08 -11.53
N GLY A 97 0.10 -9.32 -11.04
CA GLY A 97 1.01 -10.32 -11.60
C GLY A 97 2.44 -10.26 -11.06
N LEU A 98 2.86 -9.17 -10.40
CA LEU A 98 4.14 -9.08 -9.69
C LEU A 98 4.00 -9.49 -8.23
N ILE A 99 2.94 -9.01 -7.57
CA ILE A 99 2.66 -9.23 -6.16
C ILE A 99 1.49 -10.20 -6.04
N ASN A 100 1.62 -11.16 -5.14
CA ASN A 100 0.54 -12.08 -4.83
C ASN A 100 -0.65 -11.32 -4.24
N GLU A 101 -1.85 -11.50 -4.80
CA GLU A 101 -3.06 -10.77 -4.43
C GLU A 101 -3.50 -11.02 -2.96
N ASN A 102 -3.03 -12.11 -2.35
CA ASN A 102 -3.26 -12.40 -0.94
C ASN A 102 -2.30 -11.68 0.01
N LYS A 103 -1.40 -10.82 -0.47
CA LYS A 103 -0.42 -10.12 0.35
C LYS A 103 -0.86 -8.74 0.81
N TYR A 104 -1.92 -8.20 0.25
CA TYR A 104 -2.52 -6.94 0.66
C TYR A 104 -4.04 -7.02 0.66
N CYS A 105 -4.66 -6.22 1.51
CA CYS A 105 -6.09 -6.01 1.50
C CYS A 105 -6.39 -4.88 0.52
N PHE A 106 -6.94 -5.21 -0.66
CA PHE A 106 -7.39 -4.18 -1.60
C PHE A 106 -8.62 -3.47 -1.04
N CYS A 107 -8.49 -2.17 -0.81
CA CYS A 107 -9.52 -1.31 -0.24
C CYS A 107 -10.28 -0.60 -1.36
N ASN A 108 -11.36 -1.16 -1.87
CA ASN A 108 -12.18 -0.49 -2.88
C ASN A 108 -12.89 0.73 -2.29
N ILE A 109 -12.20 1.88 -2.32
CA ILE A 109 -12.71 3.14 -1.77
C ILE A 109 -13.91 3.73 -2.52
N ASN A 110 -14.25 3.19 -3.68
CA ASN A 110 -15.40 3.62 -4.49
C ASN A 110 -16.67 2.82 -4.15
N ASN A 111 -16.52 1.74 -3.39
CA ASN A 111 -17.64 0.91 -2.92
C ASN A 111 -17.55 0.72 -1.39
N PRO A 112 -18.29 1.50 -0.58
CA PRO A 112 -18.22 1.43 0.88
C PRO A 112 -18.55 0.04 1.46
N SER A 113 -19.49 -0.68 0.86
CA SER A 113 -19.86 -2.02 1.35
C SER A 113 -18.74 -3.04 1.12
N GLU A 114 -18.08 -2.96 -0.03
CA GLU A 114 -16.93 -3.79 -0.36
C GLU A 114 -15.72 -3.42 0.52
N LEU A 115 -15.42 -2.13 0.67
CA LEU A 115 -14.37 -1.64 1.57
C LEU A 115 -14.50 -2.23 2.98
N LYS A 116 -15.71 -2.15 3.55
CA LYS A 116 -16.02 -2.71 4.86
C LYS A 116 -15.78 -4.21 4.90
N THR A 117 -16.26 -4.93 3.89
CA THR A 117 -16.11 -6.40 3.80
C THR A 117 -14.63 -6.79 3.72
N GLN A 118 -13.84 -6.11 2.90
CA GLN A 118 -12.41 -6.39 2.72
C GLN A 118 -11.61 -6.12 4.00
N ILE A 119 -11.84 -4.97 4.66
CA ILE A 119 -11.19 -4.65 5.92
C ILE A 119 -11.57 -5.69 6.99
N ASN A 120 -12.86 -6.03 7.12
CA ASN A 120 -13.29 -7.04 8.08
C ASN A 120 -12.63 -8.42 7.81
N LYS A 121 -12.54 -8.83 6.55
CA LYS A 121 -11.85 -10.07 6.15
C LYS A 121 -10.37 -10.05 6.58
N ALA A 122 -9.66 -8.95 6.35
CA ALA A 122 -8.27 -8.82 6.74
C ALA A 122 -8.08 -8.91 8.26
N MET A 123 -9.03 -8.38 9.02
CA MET A 123 -8.97 -8.39 10.49
C MET A 123 -9.32 -9.74 11.10
N THR A 124 -10.25 -10.47 10.48
CA THR A 124 -10.65 -11.78 10.99
C THR A 124 -9.70 -12.90 10.59
N ASN A 125 -8.93 -12.72 9.52
CA ASN A 125 -7.96 -13.69 9.04
C ASN A 125 -6.63 -13.03 8.60
N PRO A 126 -5.86 -12.42 9.51
CA PRO A 126 -4.60 -11.76 9.18
C PRO A 126 -3.55 -12.73 8.62
N ASN A 127 -3.52 -13.99 9.06
CA ASN A 127 -2.56 -14.98 8.59
C ASN A 127 -2.65 -15.20 7.07
N TYR A 128 -3.84 -15.10 6.48
CA TYR A 128 -4.01 -15.19 5.03
C TYR A 128 -3.12 -14.19 4.26
N TYR A 129 -2.85 -13.03 4.84
CA TYR A 129 -2.02 -11.98 4.23
C TYR A 129 -0.54 -12.09 4.59
N LEU A 130 -0.19 -12.80 5.65
CA LEU A 130 1.18 -12.94 6.14
C LEU A 130 1.90 -14.16 5.58
N GLU A 131 1.16 -15.22 5.23
CA GLU A 131 1.74 -16.48 4.76
C GLU A 131 2.20 -16.42 3.29
N GLY A 132 3.31 -17.10 2.98
CA GLY A 132 3.87 -17.26 1.62
C GLY A 132 4.66 -16.04 1.14
N ASN A 133 5.08 -16.07 -0.13
CA ASN A 133 5.93 -15.06 -0.75
C ASN A 133 5.14 -13.80 -1.13
N VAL A 134 5.77 -12.63 -1.01
CA VAL A 134 5.19 -11.37 -1.49
C VAL A 134 5.09 -11.35 -3.01
N PHE A 135 6.18 -11.74 -3.69
CA PHE A 135 6.24 -11.78 -5.14
C PHE A 135 5.71 -13.10 -5.70
N THR A 136 5.10 -13.02 -6.88
CA THR A 136 4.73 -14.20 -7.66
C THR A 136 5.97 -14.93 -8.20
N ASP A 137 5.85 -16.20 -8.52
CA ASP A 137 6.96 -16.96 -9.11
C ASP A 137 7.43 -16.39 -10.45
N ASN A 138 6.54 -15.71 -11.18
CA ASN A 138 6.85 -15.09 -12.48
C ASN A 138 7.36 -13.63 -12.35
N ALA A 139 7.43 -13.07 -11.15
CA ALA A 139 7.86 -11.68 -10.95
C ALA A 139 9.24 -11.38 -11.54
N PRO A 140 10.27 -12.24 -11.42
CA PRO A 140 11.58 -11.99 -12.04
C PRO A 140 11.51 -11.81 -13.56
N ASP A 141 10.71 -12.63 -14.24
CA ASP A 141 10.54 -12.58 -15.70
C ASP A 141 9.79 -11.31 -16.12
N ILE A 142 8.74 -10.95 -15.39
CA ILE A 142 7.97 -9.73 -15.65
C ILE A 142 8.87 -8.49 -15.48
N ILE A 143 9.64 -8.42 -14.41
CA ILE A 143 10.59 -7.31 -14.15
C ILE A 143 11.65 -7.25 -15.25
N SER A 144 12.24 -8.39 -15.63
CA SER A 144 13.22 -8.48 -16.70
C SER A 144 12.65 -7.98 -18.04
N ASN A 145 11.42 -8.34 -18.36
CA ASN A 145 10.72 -7.87 -19.56
C ASN A 145 10.46 -6.36 -19.56
N TYR A 146 10.11 -5.78 -18.43
CA TYR A 146 9.97 -4.32 -18.29
C TYR A 146 11.29 -3.59 -18.57
N TYR A 147 12.40 -4.07 -17.98
CA TYR A 147 13.72 -3.48 -18.22
C TYR A 147 14.15 -3.60 -19.67
N ASN A 148 13.98 -4.78 -20.28
CA ASN A 148 14.32 -5.00 -21.69
C ASN A 148 13.50 -4.11 -22.62
N THR A 149 12.21 -3.96 -22.36
CA THR A 149 11.34 -3.05 -23.12
C THR A 149 11.77 -1.59 -22.97
N LEU A 150 12.10 -1.16 -21.76
CA LEU A 150 12.60 0.20 -21.50
C LEU A 150 13.91 0.46 -22.25
N ILE A 151 14.88 -0.46 -22.15
CA ILE A 151 16.18 -0.35 -22.84
C ILE A 151 15.98 -0.29 -24.35
N ASN A 152 15.15 -1.15 -24.92
CA ASN A 152 14.87 -1.15 -26.35
C ASN A 152 14.20 0.16 -26.81
N ASN A 153 13.25 0.68 -26.05
CA ASN A 153 12.61 1.96 -26.35
C ASN A 153 13.62 3.14 -26.31
N ILE A 154 14.55 3.12 -25.36
CA ILE A 154 15.62 4.11 -25.28
C ILE A 154 16.53 4.02 -26.51
N LYS A 155 16.98 2.81 -26.88
CA LYS A 155 17.81 2.58 -28.06
C LYS A 155 17.16 3.08 -29.33
N ILE A 156 15.89 2.75 -29.54
CA ILE A 156 15.10 3.23 -30.70
C ILE A 156 15.07 4.76 -30.75
N LYS A 157 14.82 5.43 -29.61
CA LYS A 157 14.76 6.89 -29.55
C LYS A 157 16.12 7.57 -29.77
N LEU A 158 17.20 6.89 -29.41
CA LEU A 158 18.58 7.40 -29.56
C LEU A 158 19.22 6.97 -30.89
N ASN A 159 18.56 6.15 -31.70
CA ASN A 159 19.07 5.56 -32.94
C ASN A 159 20.40 4.78 -32.74
N ILE A 160 20.48 3.99 -31.66
CA ILE A 160 21.64 3.15 -31.29
C ILE A 160 21.25 1.66 -31.15
#